data_6bbb882628a15cbc1a2397c66809619a
#
_entry.id   6bbb882628a15cbc1a2397c66809619a
#
_cell.length_a   1.000
_cell.length_b   1.000
_cell.length_c   1.000
_cell.angle_alpha   90.00
_cell.angle_beta   90.00
_cell.angle_gamma   90.00
#
_symmetry.space_group_name_H-M   'P 1'
#
loop_
_entity.id
_entity.type
_entity.pdbx_description
1 polymer ?
#
loop_
_entity_poly.entity_id
_entity_poly.type
_entity_poly.pdbx_seq_one_letter_code
_entity_poly.pdbx_strand_id
1 'polypeptide(L)'
;MGVPVNIAAIIPALQQISDNVLRPQFEQEPATYNLFEQDASAPFVNGKGFRIPSYLRPPTGVGGISEGGSFKQPGAETNDDMYVSPMSLTMAFEFTGRTLRNVQDKSSLIKGINGLMEIRTKALMKEANYQAFDDGSATRAIYKSGTTTLTLYNSTTHTPLAAFGSTKGGVHMRVGESYDVYDATLATYRATIVPTAVTNTTATIPTAVTGITDTDILLLSGSLYKVPRGLPYLINNDTGTFQMQSRSTYPQLKSSVTDLNGASIAVADFTKTKNLLIARAGVGKAKQVVAIMSLAQDDALRRLGQNLKRWDGDAKTFDGSFDKFQHGDTMAFIDPDCDEDRIYLVCKSEIKKYVEKPFGVYDHDGNTMRMRSGVTGYGSDAYTGAIGAHYNFGTPEPRDHALIKRCAVTGLATQVAANA
;
A
#
# COMPACT_ATOMS: atom_id res chain seq x y z
N MET A 1 3.07 -18.91 -16.09
CA MET A 1 2.46 -20.10 -15.46
C MET A 1 3.26 -20.42 -14.21
N GLY A 2 2.62 -20.39 -13.03
CA GLY A 2 3.29 -20.79 -11.79
C GLY A 2 3.73 -22.23 -11.85
N VAL A 3 4.95 -22.53 -11.38
CA VAL A 3 5.45 -23.89 -11.27
C VAL A 3 4.72 -24.58 -10.09
N PRO A 4 4.07 -25.73 -10.30
CA PRO A 4 3.40 -26.43 -9.20
C PRO A 4 4.42 -26.85 -8.15
N VAL A 5 4.03 -26.75 -6.88
CA VAL A 5 4.86 -27.23 -5.77
C VAL A 5 4.97 -28.74 -5.88
N ASN A 6 6.16 -29.23 -6.18
CA ASN A 6 6.45 -30.67 -6.30
C ASN A 6 6.96 -31.24 -4.96
N ILE A 7 7.11 -32.56 -4.91
CA ILE A 7 7.61 -33.27 -3.72
C ILE A 7 8.95 -32.72 -3.24
N ALA A 8 9.87 -32.39 -4.17
CA ALA A 8 11.18 -31.88 -3.82
C ALA A 8 11.15 -30.52 -3.08
N ALA A 9 10.12 -29.69 -3.33
CA ALA A 9 9.93 -28.43 -2.62
C ALA A 9 9.26 -28.62 -1.24
N ILE A 10 8.50 -29.70 -1.04
CA ILE A 10 7.77 -29.99 0.21
C ILE A 10 8.60 -30.86 1.17
N ILE A 11 9.46 -31.75 0.67
CA ILE A 11 10.28 -32.63 1.52
C ILE A 11 11.09 -31.86 2.57
N PRO A 12 11.80 -30.76 2.25
CA PRO A 12 12.50 -29.98 3.27
C PRO A 12 11.55 -29.38 4.32
N ALA A 13 10.37 -28.94 3.90
CA ALA A 13 9.36 -28.43 4.81
C ALA A 13 8.76 -29.54 5.70
N LEU A 14 8.51 -30.72 5.16
CA LEU A 14 8.02 -31.87 5.92
C LEU A 14 9.09 -32.41 6.90
N GLN A 15 10.35 -32.39 6.53
CA GLN A 15 11.46 -32.79 7.43
C GLN A 15 11.68 -31.77 8.57
N GLN A 16 11.49 -30.49 8.30
CA GLN A 16 11.57 -29.42 9.30
C GLN A 16 10.38 -29.35 10.25
N ILE A 17 9.24 -29.93 9.89
CA ILE A 17 8.05 -29.98 10.76
C ILE A 17 8.28 -30.88 11.99
N SER A 18 9.22 -31.82 11.95
CA SER A 18 9.66 -32.57 13.15
C SER A 18 10.29 -31.64 14.20
N ASP A 19 10.86 -30.49 13.81
CA ASP A 19 11.56 -29.52 14.68
C ASP A 19 10.72 -28.28 15.03
N ASN A 20 9.46 -28.31 14.84
CA ASN A 20 8.41 -27.40 15.35
C ASN A 20 8.39 -25.93 14.89
N VAL A 21 9.30 -25.39 14.08
CA VAL A 21 9.21 -23.97 13.67
C VAL A 21 9.78 -23.71 12.28
N LEU A 22 8.92 -23.66 11.27
CA LEU A 22 9.24 -22.98 10.00
C LEU A 22 9.30 -21.47 10.27
N ARG A 23 10.49 -20.89 10.25
CA ARG A 23 10.68 -19.43 10.37
C ARG A 23 10.79 -18.83 8.98
N PRO A 24 9.80 -18.06 8.53
CA PRO A 24 9.91 -17.34 7.26
C PRO A 24 11.04 -16.30 7.36
N GLN A 25 11.87 -16.22 6.32
CA GLN A 25 13.01 -15.32 6.22
C GLN A 25 12.64 -14.01 5.51
N PHE A 26 11.41 -13.57 5.62
CA PHE A 26 10.94 -12.28 5.07
C PHE A 26 10.23 -11.49 6.17
N GLU A 27 10.21 -10.20 6.02
CA GLU A 27 9.47 -9.31 6.90
C GLU A 27 7.98 -9.63 6.88
N GLN A 28 7.37 -9.73 8.06
CA GLN A 28 6.02 -10.23 8.22
C GLN A 28 5.07 -9.23 8.88
N GLU A 29 5.58 -8.08 9.32
CA GLU A 29 4.77 -7.11 10.04
C GLU A 29 4.02 -6.15 9.10
N PRO A 30 2.70 -6.29 8.95
CA PRO A 30 1.90 -5.37 8.17
C PRO A 30 1.53 -4.14 9.02
N ALA A 31 2.51 -3.26 9.26
CA ALA A 31 2.42 -2.18 10.23
C ALA A 31 1.30 -1.18 9.89
N THR A 32 1.29 -0.61 8.69
CA THR A 32 0.27 0.37 8.26
C THR A 32 -1.08 -0.28 8.02
N TYR A 33 -1.11 -1.52 7.49
CA TYR A 33 -2.37 -2.25 7.35
C TYR A 33 -3.07 -2.44 8.71
N ASN A 34 -2.32 -2.78 9.76
CA ASN A 34 -2.86 -2.98 11.11
C ASN A 34 -3.20 -1.66 11.82
N LEU A 35 -2.62 -0.54 11.40
CA LEU A 35 -2.88 0.78 11.97
C LEU A 35 -4.33 1.22 11.77
N PHE A 36 -4.95 0.86 10.64
CA PHE A 36 -6.31 1.27 10.30
C PHE A 36 -7.34 0.26 10.82
N GLU A 37 -8.41 0.77 11.40
CA GLU A 37 -9.52 -0.03 11.92
C GLU A 37 -10.46 -0.48 10.79
N GLN A 38 -11.17 -1.58 11.01
CA GLN A 38 -12.20 -2.03 10.10
C GLN A 38 -13.52 -1.32 10.41
N ASP A 39 -14.20 -0.82 9.39
CA ASP A 39 -15.58 -0.36 9.52
C ASP A 39 -16.55 -1.54 9.32
N ALA A 40 -17.06 -2.05 10.44
CA ALA A 40 -18.04 -3.13 10.44
C ALA A 40 -19.49 -2.63 10.24
N SER A 41 -19.71 -1.31 10.32
CA SER A 41 -21.04 -0.70 10.29
C SER A 41 -21.48 -0.19 8.93
N ALA A 42 -20.55 -0.06 7.97
CA ALA A 42 -20.84 0.48 6.65
C ALA A 42 -21.78 -0.45 5.85
N PRO A 43 -22.94 0.05 5.37
CA PRO A 43 -23.86 -0.77 4.58
C PRO A 43 -23.26 -1.08 3.22
N PHE A 44 -23.35 -2.36 2.82
CA PHE A 44 -22.94 -2.80 1.48
C PHE A 44 -24.09 -2.66 0.49
N VAL A 45 -23.83 -1.99 -0.64
CA VAL A 45 -24.81 -1.81 -1.72
C VAL A 45 -24.35 -2.63 -2.93
N ASN A 46 -25.18 -3.58 -3.35
CA ASN A 46 -24.88 -4.45 -4.49
C ASN A 46 -24.55 -3.62 -5.75
N GLY A 47 -23.44 -3.95 -6.40
CA GLY A 47 -22.96 -3.30 -7.61
C GLY A 47 -22.21 -1.96 -7.40
N LYS A 48 -22.17 -1.42 -6.17
CA LYS A 48 -21.44 -0.17 -5.87
C LYS A 48 -20.37 -0.31 -4.79
N GLY A 49 -20.57 -1.22 -3.81
CA GLY A 49 -19.69 -1.40 -2.67
C GLY A 49 -20.22 -0.80 -1.38
N PHE A 50 -19.33 -0.49 -0.44
CA PHE A 50 -19.67 0.10 0.85
C PHE A 50 -20.06 1.57 0.70
N ARG A 51 -21.23 1.92 1.22
CA ARG A 51 -21.78 3.28 1.18
C ARG A 51 -21.25 4.10 2.35
N ILE A 52 -20.74 5.29 2.06
CA ILE A 52 -20.34 6.30 3.03
C ILE A 52 -21.22 7.53 2.79
N PRO A 53 -22.20 7.81 3.67
CA PRO A 53 -23.03 9.01 3.54
C PRO A 53 -22.15 10.26 3.81
N SER A 54 -22.25 11.27 2.95
CA SER A 54 -21.42 12.46 3.07
C SER A 54 -22.21 13.75 2.79
N TYR A 55 -21.97 14.77 3.61
CA TYR A 55 -22.43 16.13 3.40
C TYR A 55 -21.42 16.90 2.56
N LEU A 56 -21.72 17.12 1.30
CA LEU A 56 -20.78 17.75 0.37
C LEU A 56 -20.86 19.26 0.35
N ARG A 57 -21.98 19.85 0.78
CA ARG A 57 -22.12 21.29 0.94
C ARG A 57 -22.89 21.63 2.21
N PRO A 58 -22.40 22.57 3.03
CA PRO A 58 -23.13 23.03 4.19
C PRO A 58 -24.41 23.81 3.77
N PRO A 59 -25.44 23.78 4.61
CA PRO A 59 -26.65 24.59 4.38
C PRO A 59 -26.30 26.07 4.36
N THR A 60 -27.03 26.84 3.53
CA THR A 60 -26.95 28.28 3.48
C THR A 60 -28.21 28.91 4.11
N GLY A 61 -28.21 30.22 4.35
CA GLY A 61 -29.35 30.88 4.98
C GLY A 61 -29.07 31.42 6.38
N VAL A 62 -27.80 31.37 6.81
CA VAL A 62 -27.37 32.00 8.06
C VAL A 62 -27.32 33.51 7.93
N GLY A 63 -27.88 34.22 8.91
CA GLY A 63 -27.81 35.71 8.98
C GLY A 63 -28.54 36.25 10.18
N GLY A 64 -28.14 37.45 10.59
CA GLY A 64 -28.83 38.19 11.62
C GLY A 64 -30.19 38.71 11.10
N ILE A 65 -31.16 38.82 11.99
CA ILE A 65 -32.47 39.46 11.77
C ILE A 65 -32.63 40.59 12.77
N SER A 66 -33.25 41.66 12.32
CA SER A 66 -33.73 42.72 13.21
C SER A 66 -34.99 42.29 13.97
N GLU A 67 -35.32 42.97 15.04
CA GLU A 67 -36.56 42.72 15.77
C GLU A 67 -37.76 42.84 14.84
N GLY A 68 -38.60 41.80 14.75
CA GLY A 68 -39.72 41.70 13.81
C GLY A 68 -39.37 41.44 12.35
N GLY A 69 -38.08 41.20 12.01
CA GLY A 69 -37.62 40.89 10.66
C GLY A 69 -37.89 39.45 10.24
N SER A 70 -37.90 39.20 8.93
CA SER A 70 -38.07 37.86 8.36
C SER A 70 -36.82 37.02 8.43
N PHE A 71 -36.96 35.70 8.67
CA PHE A 71 -35.86 34.75 8.57
C PHE A 71 -35.29 34.72 7.15
N LYS A 72 -33.98 34.52 7.03
CA LYS A 72 -33.39 34.28 5.72
C LYS A 72 -33.88 32.95 5.17
N GLN A 73 -34.12 32.91 3.87
CA GLN A 73 -34.53 31.70 3.19
C GLN A 73 -33.43 30.63 3.28
N PRO A 74 -33.76 29.42 3.72
CA PRO A 74 -32.79 28.34 3.77
C PRO A 74 -32.36 27.95 2.34
N GLY A 75 -31.06 27.70 2.13
CA GLY A 75 -30.56 27.14 0.91
C GLY A 75 -30.57 25.61 0.95
N ALA A 76 -30.57 25.00 -0.24
CA ALA A 76 -30.52 23.55 -0.34
C ALA A 76 -29.19 23.00 0.12
N GLU A 77 -29.23 21.95 0.92
CA GLU A 77 -28.09 21.11 1.27
C GLU A 77 -27.79 20.16 0.10
N THR A 78 -26.51 19.82 -0.10
CA THR A 78 -26.14 18.78 -1.05
C THR A 78 -25.57 17.60 -0.27
N ASN A 79 -26.40 16.57 -0.16
CA ASN A 79 -26.02 15.27 0.38
C ASN A 79 -25.79 14.34 -0.79
N ASP A 80 -24.65 13.66 -0.81
CA ASP A 80 -24.39 12.63 -1.80
C ASP A 80 -23.61 11.50 -1.14
N ASP A 81 -23.76 10.31 -1.68
CA ASP A 81 -23.13 9.13 -1.14
C ASP A 81 -21.78 8.89 -1.84
N MET A 82 -20.78 8.59 -1.06
CA MET A 82 -19.53 8.03 -1.56
C MET A 82 -19.57 6.51 -1.46
N TYR A 83 -18.87 5.84 -2.36
CA TYR A 83 -18.84 4.38 -2.40
C TYR A 83 -17.40 3.87 -2.47
N VAL A 84 -17.10 2.88 -1.62
CA VAL A 84 -15.82 2.16 -1.60
C VAL A 84 -16.05 0.76 -2.15
N SER A 85 -15.62 0.53 -3.39
CA SER A 85 -15.71 -0.80 -4.00
C SER A 85 -14.61 -1.71 -3.44
N PRO A 86 -14.93 -2.89 -2.90
CA PRO A 86 -13.92 -3.85 -2.46
C PRO A 86 -13.12 -4.36 -3.66
N MET A 87 -11.84 -4.59 -3.44
CA MET A 87 -10.91 -5.13 -4.43
C MET A 87 -10.33 -6.45 -3.91
N SER A 88 -10.00 -7.35 -4.83
CA SER A 88 -9.51 -8.69 -4.49
C SER A 88 -8.00 -8.70 -4.41
N LEU A 89 -7.45 -9.17 -3.30
CA LEU A 89 -6.04 -9.52 -3.17
C LEU A 89 -5.95 -11.03 -2.95
N THR A 90 -5.35 -11.76 -3.90
CA THR A 90 -5.38 -13.22 -3.89
C THR A 90 -4.01 -13.83 -4.18
N MET A 91 -3.74 -14.97 -3.56
CA MET A 91 -2.57 -15.80 -3.82
C MET A 91 -3.02 -17.24 -4.05
N ALA A 92 -2.77 -17.77 -5.24
CA ALA A 92 -3.08 -19.15 -5.57
C ALA A 92 -2.00 -20.10 -5.05
N PHE A 93 -2.40 -21.35 -4.76
CA PHE A 93 -1.50 -22.44 -4.47
C PHE A 93 -1.93 -23.71 -5.21
N GLU A 94 -0.96 -24.56 -5.49
CA GLU A 94 -1.18 -25.81 -6.22
C GLU A 94 -0.37 -26.94 -5.58
N PHE A 95 -0.99 -28.10 -5.40
CA PHE A 95 -0.37 -29.33 -4.96
C PHE A 95 -0.56 -30.42 -5.99
N THR A 96 0.48 -31.21 -6.28
CA THR A 96 0.33 -32.38 -7.15
C THR A 96 -0.36 -33.52 -6.38
N GLY A 97 -1.25 -34.27 -7.04
CA GLY A 97 -1.94 -35.40 -6.42
C GLY A 97 -0.96 -36.50 -5.97
N ARG A 98 0.18 -36.63 -6.64
CA ARG A 98 1.26 -37.53 -6.20
C ARG A 98 1.83 -37.11 -4.84
N THR A 99 2.02 -35.82 -4.61
CA THR A 99 2.47 -35.30 -3.30
C THR A 99 1.45 -35.63 -2.21
N LEU A 100 0.16 -35.47 -2.49
CA LEU A 100 -0.90 -35.77 -1.52
C LEU A 100 -1.03 -37.27 -1.22
N ARG A 101 -0.75 -38.14 -2.20
CA ARG A 101 -0.88 -39.60 -2.05
C ARG A 101 0.36 -40.25 -1.41
N ASN A 102 1.55 -39.72 -1.60
CA ASN A 102 2.80 -40.31 -1.12
C ASN A 102 3.08 -40.06 0.37
N VAL A 103 2.33 -39.19 1.03
CA VAL A 103 2.51 -38.96 2.47
C VAL A 103 1.72 -40.03 3.22
N GLN A 104 2.44 -40.97 3.86
CA GLN A 104 1.86 -42.10 4.59
C GLN A 104 1.15 -41.68 5.88
N ASP A 105 1.58 -40.58 6.50
CA ASP A 105 0.98 -40.04 7.73
C ASP A 105 0.12 -38.80 7.43
N LYS A 106 -1.22 -38.96 7.54
CA LYS A 106 -2.18 -37.88 7.34
C LYS A 106 -1.98 -36.69 8.30
N SER A 107 -1.53 -36.93 9.52
CA SER A 107 -1.34 -35.86 10.51
C SER A 107 -0.16 -34.97 10.15
N SER A 108 0.92 -35.56 9.65
CA SER A 108 2.11 -34.85 9.16
C SER A 108 1.78 -34.02 7.88
N LEU A 109 1.00 -34.60 6.96
CA LEU A 109 0.56 -33.87 5.77
C LEU A 109 -0.29 -32.64 6.12
N ILE A 110 -1.27 -32.80 7.01
CA ILE A 110 -2.15 -31.71 7.43
C ILE A 110 -1.33 -30.59 8.09
N LYS A 111 -0.37 -30.93 8.96
CA LYS A 111 0.53 -29.94 9.57
C LYS A 111 1.37 -29.23 8.52
N GLY A 112 1.92 -29.95 7.52
CA GLY A 112 2.69 -29.37 6.43
C GLY A 112 1.89 -28.41 5.57
N ILE A 113 0.69 -28.78 5.19
CA ILE A 113 -0.22 -27.92 4.41
C ILE A 113 -0.59 -26.68 5.22
N ASN A 114 -0.94 -26.81 6.49
CA ASN A 114 -1.27 -25.67 7.36
C ASN A 114 -0.09 -24.72 7.53
N GLY A 115 1.12 -25.23 7.73
CA GLY A 115 2.33 -24.41 7.81
C GLY A 115 2.61 -23.62 6.53
N LEU A 116 2.45 -24.24 5.35
CA LEU A 116 2.58 -23.56 4.06
C LEU A 116 1.51 -22.51 3.86
N MET A 117 0.27 -22.78 4.27
CA MET A 117 -0.82 -21.81 4.21
C MET A 117 -0.58 -20.61 5.14
N GLU A 118 -0.06 -20.84 6.35
CA GLU A 118 0.31 -19.77 7.27
C GLU A 118 1.39 -18.85 6.68
N ILE A 119 2.45 -19.42 6.10
CA ILE A 119 3.51 -18.63 5.44
C ILE A 119 2.92 -17.79 4.28
N ARG A 120 2.05 -18.38 3.46
CA ARG A 120 1.40 -17.67 2.34
C ARG A 120 0.45 -16.58 2.83
N THR A 121 -0.28 -16.82 3.91
CA THR A 121 -1.14 -15.80 4.53
C THR A 121 -0.31 -14.64 5.05
N LYS A 122 0.84 -14.89 5.69
CA LYS A 122 1.77 -13.84 6.11
C LYS A 122 2.34 -13.05 4.93
N ALA A 123 2.73 -13.74 3.84
CA ALA A 123 3.19 -13.08 2.63
C ALA A 123 2.09 -12.21 1.99
N LEU A 124 0.83 -12.68 2.01
CA LEU A 124 -0.30 -11.92 1.51
C LEU A 124 -0.64 -10.71 2.40
N MET A 125 -0.48 -10.83 3.72
CA MET A 125 -0.63 -9.70 4.65
C MET A 125 0.46 -8.65 4.44
N LYS A 126 1.69 -9.06 4.16
CA LYS A 126 2.77 -8.12 3.77
C LYS A 126 2.43 -7.41 2.47
N GLU A 127 1.88 -8.14 1.50
CA GLU A 127 1.38 -7.56 0.27
C GLU A 127 0.25 -6.54 0.53
N ALA A 128 -0.67 -6.84 1.46
CA ALA A 128 -1.71 -5.91 1.87
C ALA A 128 -1.17 -4.63 2.52
N ASN A 129 -0.05 -4.73 3.23
CA ASN A 129 0.65 -3.55 3.76
C ASN A 129 1.22 -2.68 2.63
N TYR A 130 1.85 -3.32 1.64
CA TYR A 130 2.32 -2.61 0.45
C TYR A 130 1.18 -1.92 -0.29
N GLN A 131 0.02 -2.58 -0.43
CA GLN A 131 -1.16 -1.99 -1.06
C GLN A 131 -1.71 -0.77 -0.30
N ALA A 132 -1.42 -0.62 1.00
CA ALA A 132 -1.77 0.60 1.73
C ALA A 132 -1.03 1.85 1.20
N PHE A 133 0.09 1.67 0.48
CA PHE A 133 0.84 2.75 -0.17
C PHE A 133 0.66 2.79 -1.69
N ASP A 134 -0.16 1.91 -2.28
CA ASP A 134 -0.46 1.87 -3.70
C ASP A 134 -1.69 2.75 -4.04
N ASP A 135 -1.69 3.36 -5.22
CA ASP A 135 -2.83 4.15 -5.71
C ASP A 135 -3.90 3.30 -6.43
N GLY A 136 -3.73 1.98 -6.46
CA GLY A 136 -4.57 1.01 -7.16
C GLY A 136 -4.04 0.62 -8.54
N SER A 137 -2.88 1.11 -8.93
CA SER A 137 -2.21 0.76 -10.20
C SER A 137 -1.44 -0.55 -10.13
N ALA A 138 -1.15 -1.06 -8.91
CA ALA A 138 -0.26 -2.20 -8.64
C ALA A 138 1.20 -1.94 -9.07
N THR A 139 1.63 -0.68 -9.08
CA THR A 139 2.99 -0.27 -9.47
C THR A 139 4.02 -0.83 -8.49
N ARG A 140 5.13 -1.38 -9.03
CA ARG A 140 6.26 -1.91 -8.25
C ARG A 140 7.52 -1.12 -8.42
N ALA A 141 7.75 -0.65 -9.62
CA ALA A 141 8.91 0.13 -9.97
C ALA A 141 8.66 0.93 -11.24
N ILE A 142 9.51 1.91 -11.48
CA ILE A 142 9.54 2.68 -12.73
C ILE A 142 10.87 2.38 -13.43
N TYR A 143 10.80 2.06 -14.70
CA TYR A 143 11.96 1.76 -15.54
C TYR A 143 12.78 3.03 -15.82
N LYS A 144 14.09 2.89 -15.71
CA LYS A 144 15.05 3.95 -16.05
C LYS A 144 15.87 3.61 -17.30
N SER A 145 16.53 2.44 -17.30
CA SER A 145 17.45 2.05 -18.37
C SER A 145 17.82 0.57 -18.31
N GLY A 146 18.44 0.07 -19.35
CA GLY A 146 18.95 -1.30 -19.46
C GLY A 146 18.06 -2.19 -20.34
N THR A 147 18.57 -3.31 -20.83
CA THR A 147 17.82 -4.24 -21.69
C THR A 147 17.64 -5.61 -21.06
N THR A 148 18.66 -6.16 -20.42
CA THR A 148 18.64 -7.42 -19.66
C THR A 148 18.83 -7.19 -18.16
N THR A 149 19.59 -6.17 -17.79
CA THR A 149 19.68 -5.67 -16.41
C THR A 149 19.01 -4.31 -16.37
N LEU A 150 17.79 -4.29 -15.86
CA LEU A 150 16.95 -3.10 -15.78
C LEU A 150 17.33 -2.31 -14.54
N THR A 151 17.67 -1.04 -14.71
CA THR A 151 17.81 -0.09 -13.61
C THR A 151 16.45 0.53 -13.33
N LEU A 152 16.07 0.63 -12.06
CA LEU A 152 14.71 0.93 -11.63
C LEU A 152 14.68 2.08 -10.61
N TYR A 153 13.64 2.91 -10.69
CA TYR A 153 13.27 3.85 -9.64
C TYR A 153 12.24 3.24 -8.69
N ASN A 154 12.32 3.59 -7.42
CA ASN A 154 11.31 3.20 -6.44
C ASN A 154 10.07 4.11 -6.57
N SER A 155 8.91 3.51 -6.73
CA SER A 155 7.62 4.20 -6.64
C SER A 155 6.49 3.20 -6.43
N THR A 156 5.53 3.55 -5.60
CA THR A 156 4.28 2.81 -5.37
C THR A 156 3.11 3.42 -6.15
N THR A 157 3.37 4.47 -6.92
CA THR A 157 2.37 5.14 -7.75
C THR A 157 2.87 5.25 -9.17
N HIS A 158 1.95 5.34 -10.12
CA HIS A 158 2.28 5.51 -11.55
C HIS A 158 2.83 6.89 -11.92
N THR A 159 2.93 7.80 -10.96
CA THR A 159 3.54 9.11 -11.24
C THR A 159 5.05 8.98 -11.23
N PRO A 160 5.73 9.22 -12.36
CA PRO A 160 7.18 9.14 -12.42
C PRO A 160 7.84 10.15 -11.49
N LEU A 161 8.59 9.66 -10.52
CA LEU A 161 9.40 10.46 -9.60
C LEU A 161 10.88 10.44 -10.00
N ALA A 162 11.15 10.16 -11.27
CA ALA A 162 12.48 9.95 -11.82
C ALA A 162 13.52 11.02 -11.47
N ALA A 163 13.07 12.26 -11.20
CA ALA A 163 13.95 13.36 -10.81
C ALA A 163 14.22 13.40 -9.30
N PHE A 164 13.40 12.77 -8.45
CA PHE A 164 13.39 12.96 -7.00
C PHE A 164 13.38 11.65 -6.21
N GLY A 165 12.95 10.55 -6.83
CA GLY A 165 12.84 9.24 -6.20
C GLY A 165 14.19 8.54 -6.02
N SER A 166 14.19 7.58 -5.13
CA SER A 166 15.31 6.65 -4.96
C SER A 166 15.48 5.78 -6.20
N THR A 167 16.73 5.51 -6.59
CA THR A 167 17.06 4.53 -7.65
C THR A 167 16.92 3.08 -7.17
N LYS A 168 16.25 2.84 -6.05
CA LYS A 168 16.08 1.52 -5.43
C LYS A 168 14.77 0.84 -5.79
N GLY A 169 14.37 0.88 -7.05
CA GLY A 169 13.12 0.27 -7.53
C GLY A 169 13.04 -1.25 -7.43
N GLY A 170 14.16 -1.94 -7.22
CA GLY A 170 14.13 -3.39 -7.03
C GLY A 170 13.61 -3.85 -5.66
N VAL A 171 13.46 -2.96 -4.68
CA VAL A 171 13.02 -3.30 -3.29
C VAL A 171 11.68 -4.04 -3.28
N HIS A 172 10.73 -3.63 -4.12
CA HIS A 172 9.39 -4.20 -4.17
C HIS A 172 9.21 -5.29 -5.23
N MET A 173 10.29 -5.71 -5.89
CA MET A 173 10.26 -6.79 -6.88
C MET A 173 10.71 -8.11 -6.28
N ARG A 174 10.20 -9.21 -6.82
CA ARG A 174 10.53 -10.57 -6.40
C ARG A 174 11.02 -11.41 -7.58
N VAL A 175 11.99 -12.27 -7.31
CA VAL A 175 12.51 -13.22 -8.30
C VAL A 175 11.41 -14.23 -8.68
N GLY A 176 11.23 -14.46 -9.98
CA GLY A 176 10.26 -15.41 -10.50
C GLY A 176 8.80 -14.91 -10.58
N GLU A 177 8.53 -13.70 -10.12
CA GLU A 177 7.20 -13.07 -10.26
C GLU A 177 7.08 -12.37 -11.61
N SER A 178 5.87 -12.35 -12.17
CA SER A 178 5.61 -11.72 -13.47
C SER A 178 5.19 -10.28 -13.30
N TYR A 179 5.82 -9.38 -14.05
CA TYR A 179 5.51 -7.95 -14.09
C TYR A 179 5.17 -7.51 -15.50
N ASP A 180 4.09 -6.76 -15.62
CA ASP A 180 3.71 -6.13 -16.88
C ASP A 180 4.32 -4.73 -16.95
N VAL A 181 4.85 -4.38 -18.11
CA VAL A 181 5.41 -3.06 -18.39
C VAL A 181 4.41 -2.27 -19.22
N TYR A 182 4.07 -1.11 -18.72
CA TYR A 182 3.18 -0.13 -19.35
C TYR A 182 3.90 1.19 -19.56
N ASP A 183 3.38 2.00 -20.47
CA ASP A 183 3.82 3.37 -20.61
C ASP A 183 3.50 4.22 -19.37
N ALA A 184 4.07 5.42 -19.26
CA ALA A 184 3.88 6.32 -18.12
C ALA A 184 2.42 6.73 -17.89
N THR A 185 1.54 6.53 -18.87
CA THR A 185 0.10 6.85 -18.77
C THR A 185 -0.76 5.65 -18.41
N LEU A 186 -0.16 4.43 -18.28
CA LEU A 186 -0.83 3.15 -18.09
C LEU A 186 -1.82 2.77 -19.22
N ALA A 187 -1.75 3.43 -20.36
CA ALA A 187 -2.66 3.19 -21.48
C ALA A 187 -2.16 2.09 -22.41
N THR A 188 -0.82 1.98 -22.61
CA THR A 188 -0.22 1.07 -23.58
C THR A 188 0.61 0.01 -22.87
N TYR A 189 0.19 -1.25 -23.01
CA TYR A 189 1.00 -2.40 -22.62
C TYR A 189 2.19 -2.57 -23.56
N ARG A 190 3.38 -2.85 -23.02
CA ARG A 190 4.60 -3.05 -23.82
C ARG A 190 5.12 -4.48 -23.76
N ALA A 191 5.27 -5.04 -22.56
CA ALA A 191 5.83 -6.38 -22.39
C ALA A 191 5.49 -6.96 -21.01
N THR A 192 5.64 -8.29 -20.86
CA THR A 192 5.70 -8.95 -19.55
C THR A 192 7.12 -9.44 -19.30
N ILE A 193 7.65 -9.17 -18.12
CA ILE A 193 8.98 -9.59 -17.68
C ILE A 193 8.90 -10.48 -16.44
N VAL A 194 9.87 -11.39 -16.31
CA VAL A 194 10.05 -12.24 -15.13
C VAL A 194 11.51 -12.14 -14.68
N PRO A 195 11.83 -11.46 -13.59
CA PRO A 195 13.20 -11.35 -13.10
C PRO A 195 13.76 -12.69 -12.65
N THR A 196 15.03 -12.94 -13.03
CA THR A 196 15.82 -14.08 -12.53
C THR A 196 16.71 -13.71 -11.35
N ALA A 197 17.05 -12.43 -11.24
CA ALA A 197 17.74 -11.87 -10.07
C ALA A 197 17.25 -10.44 -9.82
N VAL A 198 17.21 -10.05 -8.55
CA VAL A 198 16.78 -8.72 -8.12
C VAL A 198 17.78 -8.21 -7.08
N THR A 199 18.22 -6.96 -7.24
CA THR A 199 18.99 -6.21 -6.25
C THR A 199 18.19 -4.98 -5.80
N ASN A 200 18.70 -4.18 -4.91
CA ASN A 200 18.04 -2.94 -4.50
C ASN A 200 17.72 -1.99 -5.66
N THR A 201 18.57 -1.97 -6.70
CA THR A 201 18.50 -0.97 -7.79
C THR A 201 18.18 -1.57 -9.14
N THR A 202 18.32 -2.89 -9.31
CA THR A 202 18.21 -3.55 -10.61
C THR A 202 17.40 -4.83 -10.56
N ALA A 203 16.78 -5.16 -11.69
CA ALA A 203 16.19 -6.46 -11.95
C ALA A 203 16.82 -7.06 -13.21
N THR A 204 17.32 -8.30 -13.12
CA THR A 204 17.91 -9.03 -14.26
C THR A 204 16.85 -9.94 -14.85
N ILE A 205 16.69 -9.90 -16.18
CA ILE A 205 15.74 -10.72 -16.92
C ILE A 205 16.48 -11.62 -17.92
N PRO A 206 15.95 -12.82 -18.24
CA PRO A 206 16.64 -13.78 -19.10
C PRO A 206 16.69 -13.36 -20.55
N THR A 207 15.75 -12.55 -21.00
CA THR A 207 15.64 -12.12 -22.40
C THR A 207 15.56 -10.61 -22.46
N ALA A 208 16.36 -10.01 -23.34
CA ALA A 208 16.33 -8.57 -23.56
C ALA A 208 14.93 -8.09 -24.01
N VAL A 209 14.43 -7.05 -23.39
CA VAL A 209 13.17 -6.42 -23.77
C VAL A 209 13.46 -5.18 -24.61
N THR A 210 12.76 -5.06 -25.73
CA THR A 210 12.83 -3.92 -26.66
C THR A 210 11.54 -3.11 -26.58
N GLY A 211 11.62 -1.82 -26.88
CA GLY A 211 10.43 -0.93 -26.88
C GLY A 211 10.03 -0.40 -25.53
N ILE A 212 10.80 -0.66 -24.47
CA ILE A 212 10.63 0.00 -23.16
C ILE A 212 11.37 1.33 -23.19
N THR A 213 10.75 2.38 -22.69
CA THR A 213 11.29 3.74 -22.62
C THR A 213 11.47 4.20 -21.18
N ASP A 214 12.35 5.18 -20.94
CA ASP A 214 12.49 5.81 -19.62
C ASP A 214 11.11 6.28 -19.13
N THR A 215 10.84 6.08 -17.85
CA THR A 215 9.57 6.33 -17.16
C THR A 215 8.46 5.30 -17.41
N ASP A 216 8.69 4.22 -18.16
CA ASP A 216 7.71 3.13 -18.23
C ASP A 216 7.54 2.46 -16.86
N ILE A 217 6.34 1.98 -16.60
CA ILE A 217 5.92 1.52 -15.29
C ILE A 217 5.86 0.00 -15.25
N LEU A 218 6.48 -0.59 -14.24
CA LEU A 218 6.41 -2.02 -13.94
C LEU A 218 5.35 -2.23 -12.88
N LEU A 219 4.36 -3.05 -13.20
CA LEU A 219 3.27 -3.39 -12.29
C LEU A 219 3.09 -4.91 -12.18
N LEU A 220 2.45 -5.35 -11.11
CA LEU A 220 2.15 -6.77 -10.91
C LEU A 220 1.25 -7.27 -12.03
N SER A 221 1.67 -8.34 -12.73
CA SER A 221 1.01 -8.80 -13.96
C SER A 221 -0.49 -9.08 -13.76
N GLY A 222 -1.30 -8.55 -14.68
CA GLY A 222 -2.75 -8.67 -14.68
C GLY A 222 -3.48 -7.91 -13.57
N SER A 223 -2.79 -7.10 -12.75
CA SER A 223 -3.34 -6.48 -11.55
C SER A 223 -3.71 -5.00 -11.69
N LEU A 224 -3.49 -4.40 -12.86
CA LEU A 224 -3.80 -3.00 -13.12
C LEU A 224 -5.25 -2.64 -12.73
N TYR A 225 -5.41 -1.69 -11.80
CA TYR A 225 -6.68 -1.22 -11.22
C TYR A 225 -7.55 -2.30 -10.56
N LYS A 226 -6.97 -3.47 -10.22
CA LYS A 226 -7.67 -4.57 -9.57
C LYS A 226 -7.25 -4.79 -8.11
N VAL A 227 -6.30 -4.01 -7.63
CA VAL A 227 -5.79 -4.07 -6.25
C VAL A 227 -6.42 -3.00 -5.36
N PRO A 228 -6.43 -3.18 -4.03
CA PRO A 228 -6.89 -2.17 -3.10
C PRO A 228 -6.19 -0.81 -3.30
N ARG A 229 -6.93 0.27 -3.10
CA ARG A 229 -6.43 1.64 -3.21
C ARG A 229 -6.05 2.19 -1.85
N GLY A 230 -4.77 2.52 -1.68
CA GLY A 230 -4.22 2.98 -0.41
C GLY A 230 -4.15 4.50 -0.25
N LEU A 231 -3.21 4.94 0.60
CA LEU A 231 -3.01 6.34 0.98
C LEU A 231 -2.80 7.30 -0.20
N PRO A 232 -2.02 6.97 -1.25
CA PRO A 232 -1.82 7.88 -2.37
C PRO A 232 -3.10 8.21 -3.14
N TYR A 233 -4.07 7.29 -3.17
CA TYR A 233 -5.40 7.55 -3.75
C TYR A 233 -6.27 8.37 -2.79
N LEU A 234 -6.24 8.05 -1.50
CA LEU A 234 -7.06 8.71 -0.48
C LEU A 234 -6.61 10.15 -0.24
N ILE A 235 -5.29 10.37 -0.16
CA ILE A 235 -4.68 11.65 0.21
C ILE A 235 -4.04 12.28 -1.01
N ASN A 236 -4.86 12.95 -1.81
CA ASN A 236 -4.43 13.63 -3.03
C ASN A 236 -5.24 14.92 -3.26
N ASN A 237 -4.69 15.83 -4.08
CA ASN A 237 -5.33 17.08 -4.48
C ASN A 237 -5.66 17.15 -5.99
N ASP A 238 -5.63 16.01 -6.68
CA ASP A 238 -5.99 15.90 -8.09
C ASP A 238 -7.45 16.30 -8.38
N THR A 239 -7.83 16.30 -9.65
CA THR A 239 -9.20 16.59 -10.10
C THR A 239 -10.00 15.34 -10.45
N GLY A 240 -9.42 14.16 -10.23
CA GLY A 240 -10.02 12.87 -10.59
C GLY A 240 -11.21 12.46 -9.74
N THR A 241 -11.68 11.25 -9.97
CA THR A 241 -12.77 10.64 -9.22
C THR A 241 -12.27 10.06 -7.90
N PHE A 242 -12.97 10.39 -6.82
CA PHE A 242 -12.70 9.88 -5.48
C PHE A 242 -13.95 9.20 -4.94
N GLN A 243 -13.88 7.90 -4.64
CA GLN A 243 -15.00 7.13 -4.09
C GLN A 243 -16.33 7.38 -4.83
N MET A 244 -16.27 7.35 -6.17
CA MET A 244 -17.35 7.65 -7.14
C MET A 244 -17.81 9.12 -7.21
N GLN A 245 -17.21 10.03 -6.45
CA GLN A 245 -17.49 11.47 -6.51
C GLN A 245 -16.36 12.23 -7.22
N SER A 246 -16.68 13.33 -7.89
CA SER A 246 -15.70 14.15 -8.60
C SER A 246 -15.04 15.18 -7.69
N ARG A 247 -13.72 15.13 -7.55
CA ARG A 247 -12.92 16.14 -6.83
C ARG A 247 -12.93 17.52 -7.51
N SER A 248 -13.24 17.59 -8.81
CA SER A 248 -13.39 18.88 -9.50
C SER A 248 -14.69 19.57 -9.13
N THR A 249 -15.78 18.80 -8.96
CA THR A 249 -17.09 19.30 -8.55
C THR A 249 -17.12 19.62 -7.05
N TYR A 250 -16.44 18.80 -6.25
CA TYR A 250 -16.40 18.90 -4.80
C TYR A 250 -14.96 19.10 -4.29
N PRO A 251 -14.43 20.34 -4.28
CA PRO A 251 -13.05 20.63 -3.86
C PRO A 251 -12.74 20.24 -2.41
N GLN A 252 -13.74 20.11 -1.55
CA GLN A 252 -13.61 19.62 -0.18
C GLN A 252 -13.16 18.16 -0.08
N LEU A 253 -13.28 17.38 -1.16
CA LEU A 253 -12.75 16.03 -1.26
C LEU A 253 -11.23 15.98 -1.58
N LYS A 254 -10.57 17.14 -1.64
CA LYS A 254 -9.12 17.24 -1.84
C LYS A 254 -8.41 17.35 -0.50
N SER A 255 -7.30 16.60 -0.34
CA SER A 255 -6.40 16.72 0.80
C SER A 255 -5.44 17.90 0.65
N SER A 256 -4.75 18.27 1.73
CA SER A 256 -3.68 19.26 1.69
C SER A 256 -2.39 18.61 1.19
N VAL A 257 -1.80 19.12 0.10
CA VAL A 257 -0.56 18.58 -0.47
C VAL A 257 0.50 19.66 -0.50
N THR A 258 1.65 19.39 0.13
CA THR A 258 2.87 20.21 0.05
C THR A 258 3.87 19.47 -0.83
N ASP A 259 4.33 20.13 -1.87
CA ASP A 259 5.27 19.58 -2.83
C ASP A 259 6.61 20.26 -2.67
N LEU A 260 7.65 19.51 -2.31
CA LEU A 260 9.00 20.04 -2.08
C LEU A 260 9.85 20.10 -3.34
N ASN A 261 9.37 19.51 -4.44
CA ASN A 261 10.06 19.54 -5.74
C ASN A 261 11.56 19.11 -5.67
N GLY A 262 11.85 18.09 -4.85
CA GLY A 262 13.21 17.56 -4.68
C GLY A 262 14.06 18.28 -3.62
N ALA A 263 13.49 19.23 -2.89
CA ALA A 263 14.17 19.84 -1.75
C ALA A 263 14.18 18.89 -0.54
N SER A 264 15.21 19.01 0.30
CA SER A 264 15.23 18.33 1.60
C SER A 264 14.14 18.89 2.50
N ILE A 265 13.49 18.00 3.27
CA ILE A 265 12.48 18.43 4.21
C ILE A 265 13.05 19.37 5.28
N ALA A 266 12.27 20.41 5.62
CA ALA A 266 12.57 21.30 6.74
C ALA A 266 11.45 21.24 7.79
N VAL A 267 11.76 21.59 9.04
CA VAL A 267 10.74 21.67 10.12
C VAL A 267 9.64 22.66 9.74
N ALA A 268 9.99 23.72 9.01
CA ALA A 268 9.03 24.72 8.52
C ALA A 268 7.99 24.11 7.55
N ASP A 269 8.39 23.19 6.68
CA ASP A 269 7.50 22.53 5.73
C ASP A 269 6.51 21.61 6.44
N PHE A 270 6.99 20.88 7.44
CA PHE A 270 6.15 20.05 8.30
C PHE A 270 5.13 20.89 9.05
N THR A 271 5.57 21.98 9.68
CA THR A 271 4.71 22.94 10.40
C THR A 271 3.68 23.57 9.46
N LYS A 272 4.11 24.02 8.28
CA LYS A 272 3.22 24.59 7.25
C LYS A 272 2.12 23.60 6.85
N THR A 273 2.50 22.35 6.58
CA THR A 273 1.54 21.31 6.18
C THR A 273 0.56 21.00 7.31
N LYS A 274 1.05 20.92 8.57
CA LYS A 274 0.19 20.75 9.74
C LYS A 274 -0.78 21.92 9.92
N ASN A 275 -0.33 23.16 9.72
CA ASN A 275 -1.19 24.35 9.79
C ASN A 275 -2.27 24.36 8.69
N LEU A 276 -1.94 23.90 7.47
CA LEU A 276 -2.93 23.73 6.40
C LEU A 276 -3.98 22.67 6.78
N LEU A 277 -3.56 21.60 7.44
CA LEU A 277 -4.47 20.57 7.95
C LEU A 277 -5.36 21.14 9.05
N ILE A 278 -4.81 21.88 10.03
CA ILE A 278 -5.58 22.56 11.09
C ILE A 278 -6.63 23.50 10.50
N ALA A 279 -6.26 24.26 9.47
CA ALA A 279 -7.18 25.21 8.82
C ALA A 279 -8.37 24.51 8.13
N ARG A 280 -8.21 23.25 7.70
CA ARG A 280 -9.26 22.50 6.99
C ARG A 280 -10.03 21.54 7.91
N ALA A 281 -9.33 20.81 8.79
CA ALA A 281 -9.89 19.78 9.65
C ALA A 281 -10.31 20.31 11.05
N GLY A 282 -9.73 21.45 11.46
CA GLY A 282 -9.86 22.00 12.80
C GLY A 282 -8.83 21.45 13.78
N VAL A 283 -8.65 22.16 14.88
CA VAL A 283 -7.61 21.86 15.90
C VAL A 283 -7.81 20.51 16.56
N GLY A 284 -9.07 20.11 16.81
CA GLY A 284 -9.39 18.85 17.49
C GLY A 284 -8.92 17.61 16.74
N LYS A 285 -9.17 17.55 15.43
CA LYS A 285 -8.74 16.43 14.57
C LYS A 285 -7.23 16.48 14.29
N ALA A 286 -6.65 17.67 14.15
CA ALA A 286 -5.22 17.83 13.95
C ALA A 286 -4.35 17.30 15.09
N LYS A 287 -4.88 17.15 16.31
CA LYS A 287 -4.19 16.51 17.44
C LYS A 287 -4.13 14.98 17.34
N GLN A 288 -4.98 14.37 16.54
CA GLN A 288 -5.05 12.91 16.35
C GLN A 288 -4.25 12.44 15.13
N VAL A 289 -3.45 13.33 14.56
CA VAL A 289 -2.68 13.05 13.34
C VAL A 289 -1.42 12.26 13.66
N VAL A 290 -1.19 11.20 12.88
CA VAL A 290 0.02 10.41 12.85
C VAL A 290 0.76 10.70 11.55
N ALA A 291 2.08 10.86 11.62
CA ALA A 291 2.91 11.04 10.44
C ALA A 291 3.48 9.68 9.99
N ILE A 292 2.92 9.09 8.93
CA ILE A 292 3.42 7.85 8.33
C ILE A 292 4.50 8.22 7.34
N MET A 293 5.69 7.63 7.49
CA MET A 293 6.85 7.97 6.67
C MET A 293 7.79 6.78 6.49
N SER A 294 8.65 6.89 5.48
CA SER A 294 9.72 5.94 5.24
C SER A 294 10.90 6.14 6.19
N LEU A 295 11.80 5.16 6.23
CA LEU A 295 13.07 5.24 6.97
C LEU A 295 13.91 6.44 6.52
N ALA A 296 13.88 6.80 5.23
CA ALA A 296 14.65 7.93 4.69
C ALA A 296 14.17 9.26 5.28
N GLN A 297 12.87 9.48 5.34
CA GLN A 297 12.32 10.74 5.85
C GLN A 297 12.41 10.83 7.38
N ASP A 298 12.34 9.71 8.10
CA ASP A 298 12.61 9.67 9.53
C ASP A 298 14.06 10.05 9.83
N ASP A 299 15.04 9.51 9.08
CA ASP A 299 16.45 9.88 9.20
C ASP A 299 16.67 11.38 8.91
N ALA A 300 16.03 11.92 7.86
CA ALA A 300 16.08 13.35 7.55
C ALA A 300 15.58 14.22 8.71
N LEU A 301 14.42 13.88 9.27
CA LEU A 301 13.84 14.64 10.39
C LEU A 301 14.66 14.51 11.68
N ARG A 302 15.22 13.34 11.96
CA ARG A 302 16.13 13.14 13.11
C ARG A 302 17.40 13.98 12.99
N ARG A 303 18.02 14.04 11.81
CA ARG A 303 19.20 14.90 11.55
C ARG A 303 18.89 16.39 11.77
N LEU A 304 17.70 16.85 11.36
CA LEU A 304 17.26 18.22 11.65
C LEU A 304 17.13 18.46 13.16
N GLY A 305 16.57 17.51 13.90
CA GLY A 305 16.46 17.59 15.37
C GLY A 305 17.81 17.62 16.07
N GLN A 306 18.80 16.87 15.59
CA GLN A 306 20.15 16.86 16.14
C GLN A 306 20.83 18.24 16.03
N ASN A 307 20.64 18.95 14.91
CA ASN A 307 21.21 20.28 14.70
C ASN A 307 20.60 21.37 15.60
N LEU A 308 19.41 21.10 16.17
CA LEU A 308 18.71 22.02 17.08
C LEU A 308 19.05 21.78 18.55
N LYS A 309 19.71 20.68 18.90
CA LYS A 309 20.18 20.46 20.29
C LYS A 309 21.30 21.45 20.64
N ARG A 310 21.02 22.35 21.56
CA ARG A 310 22.07 23.11 22.27
C ARG A 310 22.84 22.13 23.15
N TRP A 311 24.15 22.16 23.06
CA TRP A 311 25.04 21.55 24.04
C TRP A 311 24.91 22.34 25.34
N ASP A 312 24.14 21.85 26.29
CA ASP A 312 24.26 22.28 27.67
C ASP A 312 25.45 21.57 28.30
N GLY A 313 26.37 22.34 28.87
CA GLY A 313 27.73 21.92 29.27
C GLY A 313 27.83 20.85 30.37
N ASP A 314 26.75 20.16 30.74
CA ASP A 314 26.70 19.12 31.79
C ASP A 314 26.43 17.70 31.22
N ALA A 315 26.86 17.47 29.98
CA ALA A 315 26.67 16.16 29.34
C ALA A 315 27.57 15.07 29.93
N LYS A 316 27.19 14.52 31.07
CA LYS A 316 27.75 13.25 31.58
C LYS A 316 27.18 12.00 30.92
N THR A 317 26.17 12.13 30.10
CA THR A 317 25.55 11.03 29.34
C THR A 317 25.25 11.49 27.93
N PHE A 318 25.91 10.87 26.93
CA PHE A 318 25.55 10.98 25.54
C PHE A 318 24.25 10.17 25.33
N ASP A 319 23.12 10.77 25.67
CA ASP A 319 21.81 10.22 25.30
C ASP A 319 21.46 10.73 23.89
N GLY A 320 22.06 10.08 22.90
CA GLY A 320 21.88 10.36 21.47
C GLY A 320 20.63 9.77 20.88
N SER A 321 19.82 9.03 21.65
CA SER A 321 18.64 8.36 21.15
C SER A 321 17.43 9.27 21.09
N PHE A 322 17.11 9.74 19.88
CA PHE A 322 15.75 10.11 19.56
C PHE A 322 15.01 8.83 19.18
N ASP A 323 14.37 8.18 20.14
CA ASP A 323 13.62 6.94 19.86
C ASP A 323 12.46 7.19 18.90
N LYS A 324 11.91 8.41 18.87
CA LYS A 324 10.81 8.78 17.97
C LYS A 324 10.85 10.25 17.63
N PHE A 325 10.66 10.59 16.35
CA PHE A 325 10.38 11.97 15.97
C PHE A 325 8.97 12.36 16.43
N GLN A 326 8.86 13.44 17.17
CA GLN A 326 7.60 14.03 17.58
C GLN A 326 7.63 15.53 17.31
N HIS A 327 6.63 16.03 16.59
CA HIS A 327 6.45 17.47 16.35
C HIS A 327 5.11 17.93 16.95
N GLY A 328 5.18 18.56 18.12
CA GLY A 328 3.99 18.84 18.93
C GLY A 328 3.24 17.55 19.30
N ASP A 329 1.97 17.45 18.92
CA ASP A 329 1.12 16.28 19.20
C ASP A 329 1.23 15.17 18.12
N THR A 330 2.01 15.40 17.04
CA THR A 330 2.12 14.45 15.93
C THR A 330 3.27 13.48 16.17
N MET A 331 2.95 12.19 16.22
CA MET A 331 3.92 11.11 16.34
C MET A 331 4.33 10.58 14.97
N ALA A 332 5.60 10.23 14.81
CA ALA A 332 6.08 9.51 13.65
C ALA A 332 5.71 8.02 13.75
N PHE A 333 5.24 7.48 12.63
CA PHE A 333 5.03 6.06 12.41
C PHE A 333 5.84 5.64 11.19
N ILE A 334 6.84 4.81 11.41
CA ILE A 334 7.79 4.40 10.38
C ILE A 334 7.28 3.10 9.76
N ASP A 335 7.18 3.09 8.43
CA ASP A 335 6.86 1.89 7.68
C ASP A 335 7.85 1.71 6.52
N PRO A 336 8.53 0.57 6.43
CA PRO A 336 9.47 0.29 5.34
C PRO A 336 8.85 0.26 3.94
N ASP A 337 7.55 -0.01 3.82
CA ASP A 337 6.85 -0.06 2.53
C ASP A 337 6.42 1.32 2.02
N CYS A 338 6.54 2.36 2.86
CA CYS A 338 6.22 3.73 2.46
C CYS A 338 7.26 4.24 1.44
N ASP A 339 6.80 4.95 0.40
CA ASP A 339 7.67 5.63 -0.56
C ASP A 339 8.70 6.52 0.15
N GLU A 340 9.95 6.43 -0.27
CA GLU A 340 11.07 7.12 0.36
C GLU A 340 10.99 8.65 0.31
N ASP A 341 10.23 9.20 -0.65
CA ASP A 341 10.09 10.63 -0.89
C ASP A 341 8.82 11.27 -0.31
N ARG A 342 8.06 10.53 0.53
CA ARG A 342 6.74 10.95 1.00
C ARG A 342 6.59 10.87 2.51
N ILE A 343 5.74 11.78 3.03
CA ILE A 343 5.25 11.77 4.42
C ILE A 343 3.75 12.00 4.38
N TYR A 344 2.99 11.05 4.93
CA TYR A 344 1.54 11.14 5.05
C TYR A 344 1.16 11.59 6.46
N LEU A 345 0.46 12.72 6.58
CA LEU A 345 -0.14 13.19 7.83
C LEU A 345 -1.59 12.72 7.86
N VAL A 346 -1.86 11.70 8.66
CA VAL A 346 -3.11 10.95 8.65
C VAL A 346 -3.84 11.08 9.96
N CYS A 347 -5.10 11.48 9.92
CA CYS A 347 -6.01 11.31 11.04
C CYS A 347 -6.43 9.83 11.09
N LYS A 348 -5.87 9.08 12.04
CA LYS A 348 -6.02 7.62 12.13
C LYS A 348 -7.47 7.16 12.20
N SER A 349 -8.33 7.91 12.91
CA SER A 349 -9.74 7.56 13.12
C SER A 349 -10.59 7.65 11.85
N GLU A 350 -10.15 8.42 10.84
CA GLU A 350 -10.92 8.71 9.64
C GLU A 350 -10.62 7.77 8.47
N ILE A 351 -9.46 7.11 8.45
CA ILE A 351 -9.17 6.09 7.46
C ILE A 351 -9.56 4.72 8.00
N LYS A 352 -10.42 4.02 7.26
CA LYS A 352 -10.94 2.72 7.65
C LYS A 352 -10.77 1.69 6.55
N LYS A 353 -10.70 0.43 6.96
CA LYS A 353 -10.76 -0.73 6.06
C LYS A 353 -12.20 -1.16 5.87
N TYR A 354 -12.64 -1.26 4.65
CA TYR A 354 -13.96 -1.80 4.26
C TYR A 354 -13.74 -3.21 3.75
N VAL A 355 -14.10 -4.20 4.56
CA VAL A 355 -13.79 -5.62 4.34
C VAL A 355 -15.07 -6.36 4.02
N GLU A 356 -15.18 -6.86 2.79
CA GLU A 356 -16.27 -7.76 2.35
C GLU A 356 -15.97 -9.20 2.75
N LYS A 357 -14.70 -9.64 2.51
CA LYS A 357 -14.23 -10.97 2.90
C LYS A 357 -12.87 -10.83 3.58
N PRO A 358 -12.75 -11.29 4.84
CA PRO A 358 -11.48 -11.27 5.56
C PRO A 358 -10.47 -12.24 4.93
N PHE A 359 -9.20 -12.10 5.30
CA PHE A 359 -8.15 -13.03 4.86
C PHE A 359 -8.50 -14.47 5.23
N GLY A 360 -8.56 -15.32 4.22
CA GLY A 360 -8.87 -16.74 4.40
C GLY A 360 -8.76 -17.51 3.10
N VAL A 361 -8.94 -18.81 3.21
CA VAL A 361 -8.98 -19.70 2.05
C VAL A 361 -10.32 -19.50 1.33
N TYR A 362 -10.28 -19.45 -0.01
CA TYR A 362 -11.50 -19.42 -0.81
C TYR A 362 -12.17 -20.79 -0.77
N ASP A 363 -13.40 -20.80 -0.31
CA ASP A 363 -14.26 -21.95 -0.39
C ASP A 363 -15.09 -21.89 -1.68
N HIS A 364 -15.09 -22.99 -2.42
CA HIS A 364 -15.92 -23.18 -3.59
C HIS A 364 -16.78 -24.42 -3.38
N ASP A 365 -18.06 -24.23 -3.11
CA ASP A 365 -19.04 -25.31 -2.94
C ASP A 365 -18.62 -26.33 -1.83
N GLY A 366 -18.11 -25.83 -0.70
CA GLY A 366 -17.64 -26.66 0.42
C GLY A 366 -16.25 -27.25 0.23
N ASN A 367 -15.53 -26.93 -0.86
CA ASN A 367 -14.19 -27.44 -1.14
C ASN A 367 -13.16 -26.31 -1.21
N THR A 368 -12.15 -26.37 -0.35
CA THR A 368 -11.03 -25.43 -0.32
C THR A 368 -10.00 -25.67 -1.43
N MET A 369 -10.04 -26.83 -2.07
CA MET A 369 -9.18 -27.20 -3.19
C MET A 369 -10.01 -27.86 -4.29
N ARG A 370 -9.70 -27.54 -5.54
CA ARG A 370 -10.29 -28.15 -6.73
C ARG A 370 -9.23 -28.84 -7.57
N MET A 371 -9.62 -29.94 -8.21
CA MET A 371 -8.79 -30.56 -9.23
C MET A 371 -8.65 -29.58 -10.39
N ARG A 372 -7.41 -29.35 -10.83
CA ARG A 372 -7.11 -28.46 -11.95
C ARG A 372 -7.66 -29.07 -13.24
N SER A 373 -8.36 -28.30 -14.04
CA SER A 373 -8.75 -28.70 -15.39
C SER A 373 -7.51 -28.86 -16.27
N GLY A 374 -7.35 -29.99 -16.94
CA GLY A 374 -6.27 -30.21 -17.88
C GLY A 374 -6.49 -29.45 -19.18
N VAL A 375 -5.42 -29.25 -19.95
CA VAL A 375 -5.45 -28.56 -21.27
C VAL A 375 -6.35 -29.27 -22.29
N THR A 376 -6.56 -30.57 -22.13
CA THR A 376 -7.38 -31.41 -23.01
C THR A 376 -8.82 -31.67 -22.51
N GLY A 377 -9.26 -30.93 -21.48
CA GLY A 377 -10.59 -31.13 -20.88
C GLY A 377 -10.65 -32.24 -19.83
N TYR A 378 -9.64 -33.08 -19.71
CA TYR A 378 -9.50 -34.03 -18.60
C TYR A 378 -8.83 -33.37 -17.42
N GLY A 379 -9.22 -33.76 -16.18
CA GLY A 379 -8.58 -33.24 -14.96
C GLY A 379 -7.07 -33.54 -14.94
N SER A 380 -6.25 -32.61 -14.47
CA SER A 380 -4.84 -32.88 -14.18
C SER A 380 -4.70 -33.41 -12.75
N ASP A 381 -3.68 -34.27 -12.50
CA ASP A 381 -3.35 -34.75 -11.15
C ASP A 381 -2.73 -33.63 -10.31
N ALA A 382 -3.45 -32.52 -10.17
CA ALA A 382 -3.07 -31.35 -9.39
C ALA A 382 -4.32 -30.71 -8.77
N TYR A 383 -4.17 -30.25 -7.53
CA TYR A 383 -5.21 -29.57 -6.76
C TYR A 383 -4.83 -28.13 -6.56
N THR A 384 -5.70 -27.23 -6.95
CA THR A 384 -5.49 -25.78 -6.82
C THR A 384 -6.44 -25.20 -5.80
N GLY A 385 -5.95 -24.25 -5.04
CA GLY A 385 -6.74 -23.44 -4.14
C GLY A 385 -6.23 -21.99 -4.15
N ALA A 386 -6.94 -21.10 -3.49
CA ALA A 386 -6.53 -19.72 -3.34
C ALA A 386 -6.78 -19.23 -1.92
N ILE A 387 -5.86 -18.39 -1.44
CA ILE A 387 -6.02 -17.59 -0.22
C ILE A 387 -6.20 -16.14 -0.66
N GLY A 388 -7.06 -15.39 -0.01
CA GLY A 388 -7.23 -13.99 -0.35
C GLY A 388 -8.17 -13.26 0.59
N ALA A 389 -8.33 -11.98 0.31
CA ALA A 389 -9.27 -11.10 0.97
C ALA A 389 -9.92 -10.17 -0.05
N HIS A 390 -11.15 -9.72 0.23
CA HIS A 390 -11.79 -8.65 -0.51
C HIS A 390 -11.94 -7.46 0.44
N TYR A 391 -11.18 -6.41 0.17
CA TYR A 391 -11.21 -5.21 0.99
C TYR A 391 -10.77 -3.98 0.18
N ASN A 392 -10.97 -2.82 0.75
CA ASN A 392 -10.38 -1.58 0.24
C ASN A 392 -10.25 -0.59 1.40
N PHE A 393 -9.43 0.45 1.20
CA PHE A 393 -9.36 1.55 2.14
C PHE A 393 -10.29 2.67 1.70
N GLY A 394 -10.82 3.42 2.67
CA GLY A 394 -11.67 4.57 2.41
C GLY A 394 -11.62 5.58 3.54
N THR A 395 -12.03 6.80 3.24
CA THR A 395 -12.18 7.87 4.23
C THR A 395 -13.40 8.74 3.89
N PRO A 396 -14.20 9.11 4.90
CA PRO A 396 -15.30 10.05 4.70
C PRO A 396 -14.81 11.48 4.49
N GLU A 397 -13.65 11.86 5.06
CA GLU A 397 -13.17 13.23 5.10
C GLU A 397 -11.71 13.35 4.64
N PRO A 398 -11.44 13.32 3.31
CA PRO A 398 -10.07 13.42 2.80
C PRO A 398 -9.38 14.74 3.13
N ARG A 399 -10.12 15.80 3.43
CA ARG A 399 -9.58 17.11 3.87
C ARG A 399 -8.84 17.05 5.21
N ASP A 400 -9.11 16.02 6.02
CA ASP A 400 -8.51 15.82 7.35
C ASP A 400 -7.14 15.15 7.28
N HIS A 401 -6.63 14.97 6.07
CA HIS A 401 -5.33 14.38 5.80
C HIS A 401 -4.46 15.35 4.99
N ALA A 402 -3.13 15.17 5.10
CA ALA A 402 -2.19 15.92 4.30
C ALA A 402 -1.04 15.04 3.82
N LEU A 403 -0.38 15.48 2.75
CA LEU A 403 0.74 14.80 2.12
C LEU A 403 1.87 15.80 1.90
N ILE A 404 3.09 15.42 2.28
CA ILE A 404 4.32 16.04 1.81
C ILE A 404 4.94 15.08 0.81
N LYS A 405 5.22 15.53 -0.40
CA LYS A 405 5.74 14.69 -1.49
C LYS A 405 6.97 15.28 -2.14
N ARG A 406 7.70 14.43 -2.88
CA ARG A 406 8.92 14.75 -3.60
C ARG A 406 10.00 15.31 -2.68
N CYS A 407 10.15 14.71 -1.49
CA CYS A 407 11.26 15.02 -0.58
C CYS A 407 12.57 14.45 -1.13
N ALA A 408 13.70 15.15 -0.93
CA ALA A 408 14.99 14.59 -1.26
C ALA A 408 15.32 13.36 -0.41
N VAL A 409 15.94 12.34 -1.03
CA VAL A 409 16.33 11.08 -0.37
C VAL A 409 17.84 10.83 -0.44
N THR A 410 18.60 11.70 -1.10
CA THR A 410 20.04 11.54 -1.30
C THR A 410 20.81 11.58 0.04
N GLY A 411 21.62 10.56 0.28
CA GLY A 411 22.46 10.46 1.49
C GLY A 411 21.70 10.08 2.77
N LEU A 412 20.45 9.68 2.67
CA LEU A 412 19.62 9.21 3.79
C LEU A 412 19.64 7.68 3.91
N ALA A 413 19.23 7.16 5.06
CA ALA A 413 18.97 5.76 5.25
C ALA A 413 17.82 5.31 4.31
N THR A 414 18.02 4.21 3.59
CA THR A 414 17.08 3.77 2.57
C THR A 414 16.72 2.31 2.76
N GLN A 415 15.64 1.89 2.14
CA GLN A 415 15.16 0.51 2.16
C GLN A 415 16.16 -0.45 1.51
N VAL A 416 16.06 -1.72 1.88
CA VAL A 416 16.85 -2.83 1.34
C VAL A 416 15.88 -3.89 0.80
N ALA A 417 16.16 -4.41 -0.40
CA ALA A 417 15.33 -5.45 -0.98
C ALA A 417 15.37 -6.73 -0.13
N ALA A 418 14.24 -7.39 0.00
CA ALA A 418 14.13 -8.65 0.75
C ALA A 418 15.00 -9.78 0.19
N ASN A 419 15.43 -9.66 -1.08
CA ASN A 419 16.22 -10.65 -1.81
C ASN A 419 17.64 -10.12 -2.16
N ALA A 420 18.10 -9.04 -1.52
CA ALA A 420 19.43 -8.47 -1.77
C ALA A 420 20.50 -9.09 -0.88
#